data_f3ce9b320aec81a19ed8b7a736df81dc
#
_entry.id   f3ce9b320aec81a19ed8b7a736df81dc
#
_cell.length_a   1.000
_cell.length_b   1.000
_cell.length_c   1.000
_cell.angle_alpha   90.00
_cell.angle_beta   90.00
_cell.angle_gamma   90.00
#
_symmetry.space_group_name_H-M   'P 1'
#
loop_
_entity.id
_entity.type
_entity.pdbx_description
1 polymer ?
#
loop_
_entity_poly.entity_id
_entity_poly.type
_entity_poly.pdbx_seq_one_letter_code
_entity_poly.pdbx_strand_id
1 'polypeptide(L)'
;MDANQIRFAIFLAVFLLMLGLESIIQRHPTVDAKTRRLKINLALAGIDILVVRLFFGAAAVGAAQFAGERGWGLFNYLQWPEGLEIFLCVVFLDLMIYIQHVVVHMIPFFWRFHIVHHSDLDLDVSSGLRFHPIEILGSMLFKIGLIFALGPSAIAVLIFEAILNGMALFSHSNITLPESLDRLLRYVIVTPDMHRIHHSVEKRETNSNYGFNLSIWDRALGTYIHDALKPQPRIIIGVSQFRASEEVSLKNLLMMPFREVPENHSFSPEEK
;
A
#
# COMPACT_ATOMS: atom_id res chain seq x y z
N MET A 1 -23.85 -12.72 -3.08
CA MET A 1 -22.49 -12.42 -3.58
C MET A 1 -21.51 -13.21 -2.73
N ASP A 2 -20.53 -13.83 -3.34
CA ASP A 2 -19.44 -14.45 -2.60
C ASP A 2 -18.41 -13.40 -2.09
N ALA A 3 -17.48 -13.81 -1.22
CA ALA A 3 -16.49 -12.90 -0.63
C ALA A 3 -15.65 -12.14 -1.66
N ASN A 4 -15.32 -12.76 -2.79
CA ASN A 4 -14.55 -12.12 -3.84
C ASN A 4 -15.36 -11.06 -4.59
N GLN A 5 -16.64 -11.32 -4.82
CA GLN A 5 -17.54 -10.35 -5.44
C GLN A 5 -17.76 -9.13 -4.55
N ILE A 6 -17.90 -9.34 -3.23
CA ILE A 6 -18.02 -8.25 -2.25
C ILE A 6 -16.75 -7.39 -2.25
N ARG A 7 -15.59 -8.00 -2.14
CA ARG A 7 -14.29 -7.28 -2.18
C ARG A 7 -14.12 -6.49 -3.47
N PHE A 8 -14.42 -7.10 -4.60
CA PHE A 8 -14.32 -6.44 -5.90
C PHE A 8 -15.30 -5.26 -6.02
N ALA A 9 -16.54 -5.41 -5.53
CA ALA A 9 -17.53 -4.33 -5.53
C ALA A 9 -17.08 -3.15 -4.65
N ILE A 10 -16.57 -3.41 -3.45
CA ILE A 10 -16.02 -2.36 -2.55
C ILE A 10 -14.82 -1.68 -3.22
N PHE A 11 -13.87 -2.45 -3.74
CA PHE A 11 -12.71 -1.91 -4.45
C PHE A 11 -13.13 -1.00 -5.60
N LEU A 12 -14.03 -1.47 -6.47
CA LEU A 12 -14.49 -0.72 -7.63
C LEU A 12 -15.23 0.57 -7.21
N ALA A 13 -16.07 0.49 -6.18
CA ALA A 13 -16.79 1.65 -5.66
C ALA A 13 -15.82 2.72 -5.13
N VAL A 14 -14.84 2.33 -4.31
CA VAL A 14 -13.83 3.25 -3.78
C VAL A 14 -12.95 3.81 -4.91
N PHE A 15 -12.52 2.96 -5.84
CA PHE A 15 -11.70 3.39 -6.99
C PHE A 15 -12.41 4.45 -7.84
N LEU A 16 -13.68 4.20 -8.22
CA LEU A 16 -14.47 5.15 -9.01
C LEU A 16 -14.77 6.43 -8.25
N LEU A 17 -15.06 6.33 -6.94
CA LEU A 17 -15.27 7.49 -6.08
C LEU A 17 -14.01 8.37 -6.02
N MET A 18 -12.84 7.78 -5.72
CA MET A 18 -11.58 8.54 -5.65
C MET A 18 -11.21 9.13 -7.01
N LEU A 19 -11.35 8.36 -8.10
CA LEU A 19 -11.09 8.83 -9.46
C LEU A 19 -11.98 10.04 -9.83
N GLY A 20 -13.25 10.01 -9.42
CA GLY A 20 -14.19 11.12 -9.59
C GLY A 20 -13.81 12.34 -8.77
N LEU A 21 -13.48 12.14 -7.48
CA LEU A 21 -13.07 13.24 -6.60
C LEU A 21 -11.78 13.92 -7.06
N GLU A 22 -10.80 13.17 -7.55
CA GLU A 22 -9.57 13.75 -8.14
C GLU A 22 -9.83 14.70 -9.29
N SER A 23 -10.92 14.52 -10.03
CA SER A 23 -11.29 15.40 -11.12
C SER A 23 -11.90 16.72 -10.66
N ILE A 24 -12.36 16.79 -9.39
CA ILE A 24 -13.07 17.93 -8.82
C ILE A 24 -12.19 18.71 -7.83
N ILE A 25 -11.44 18.00 -6.98
CA ILE A 25 -10.68 18.57 -5.86
C ILE A 25 -9.20 18.19 -5.91
N GLN A 26 -8.61 18.28 -7.09
CA GLN A 26 -7.21 17.91 -7.32
C GLN A 26 -6.25 18.68 -6.39
N ARG A 27 -5.28 17.96 -5.77
CA ARG A 27 -4.31 18.52 -4.83
C ARG A 27 -3.01 18.96 -5.50
N HIS A 28 -2.50 18.16 -6.43
CA HIS A 28 -1.19 18.32 -7.03
C HIS A 28 -1.30 18.37 -8.57
N PRO A 29 -0.63 19.32 -9.25
CA PRO A 29 -0.62 19.34 -10.71
C PRO A 29 0.07 18.09 -11.25
N THR A 30 -0.48 17.48 -12.30
CA THR A 30 0.09 16.29 -12.92
C THR A 30 1.23 16.64 -13.87
N VAL A 31 2.29 15.86 -13.82
CA VAL A 31 3.50 16.00 -14.65
C VAL A 31 3.44 15.05 -15.86
N ASP A 32 2.92 13.83 -15.68
CA ASP A 32 2.75 12.84 -16.76
C ASP A 32 1.26 12.64 -17.09
N ALA A 33 0.98 12.20 -18.31
CA ALA A 33 -0.40 12.02 -18.80
C ALA A 33 -1.16 10.99 -17.94
N LYS A 34 -2.21 11.44 -17.24
CA LYS A 34 -3.03 10.61 -16.34
C LYS A 34 -3.55 9.33 -17.03
N THR A 35 -3.98 9.44 -18.29
CA THR A 35 -4.49 8.28 -19.06
C THR A 35 -3.41 7.24 -19.34
N ARG A 36 -2.17 7.67 -19.58
CA ARG A 36 -1.03 6.78 -19.79
C ARG A 36 -0.70 6.03 -18.49
N ARG A 37 -0.56 6.75 -17.38
CA ARG A 37 -0.26 6.19 -16.06
C ARG A 37 -1.36 5.22 -15.62
N LEU A 38 -2.63 5.60 -15.74
CA LEU A 38 -3.77 4.74 -15.44
C LEU A 38 -3.71 3.40 -16.21
N LYS A 39 -3.42 3.43 -17.52
CA LYS A 39 -3.30 2.20 -18.32
C LYS A 39 -2.15 1.31 -17.84
N ILE A 40 -1.00 1.89 -17.50
CA ILE A 40 0.17 1.16 -17.01
C ILE A 40 -0.13 0.54 -15.64
N ASN A 41 -0.68 1.32 -14.71
CA ASN A 41 -0.98 0.87 -13.36
C ASN A 41 -2.08 -0.21 -13.34
N LEU A 42 -3.10 -0.08 -14.16
CA LEU A 42 -4.13 -1.13 -14.33
C LEU A 42 -3.56 -2.39 -15.00
N ALA A 43 -2.62 -2.26 -15.94
CA ALA A 43 -1.96 -3.41 -16.54
C ALA A 43 -1.10 -4.17 -15.52
N LEU A 44 -0.33 -3.45 -14.66
CA LEU A 44 0.39 -4.07 -13.54
C LEU A 44 -0.57 -4.79 -12.58
N ALA A 45 -1.64 -4.12 -12.14
CA ALA A 45 -2.65 -4.72 -11.29
C ALA A 45 -3.27 -5.99 -11.91
N GLY A 46 -3.52 -5.99 -13.21
CA GLY A 46 -3.99 -7.17 -13.94
C GLY A 46 -2.99 -8.33 -13.91
N ILE A 47 -1.71 -8.03 -14.10
CA ILE A 47 -0.62 -9.02 -13.99
C ILE A 47 -0.54 -9.55 -12.54
N ASP A 48 -0.61 -8.68 -11.54
CA ASP A 48 -0.55 -9.04 -10.13
C ASP A 48 -1.70 -9.98 -9.73
N ILE A 49 -2.93 -9.66 -10.15
CA ILE A 49 -4.10 -10.51 -9.92
C ILE A 49 -3.91 -11.89 -10.56
N LEU A 50 -3.41 -11.93 -11.80
CA LEU A 50 -3.17 -13.18 -12.52
C LEU A 50 -2.11 -14.02 -11.79
N VAL A 51 -1.00 -13.40 -11.39
CA VAL A 51 0.11 -14.05 -10.70
C VAL A 51 -0.34 -14.59 -9.34
N VAL A 52 -1.06 -13.79 -8.53
CA VAL A 52 -1.60 -14.24 -7.24
C VAL A 52 -2.55 -15.43 -7.41
N ARG A 53 -3.44 -15.38 -8.41
CA ARG A 53 -4.38 -16.48 -8.68
C ARG A 53 -3.66 -17.76 -9.11
N LEU A 54 -2.61 -17.63 -9.90
CA LEU A 54 -1.82 -18.76 -10.39
C LEU A 54 -1.10 -19.49 -9.23
N PHE A 55 -0.53 -18.73 -8.27
CA PHE A 55 0.29 -19.31 -7.21
C PHE A 55 -0.49 -19.65 -5.94
N PHE A 56 -1.53 -18.88 -5.59
CA PHE A 56 -2.22 -18.98 -4.30
C PHE A 56 -3.72 -19.30 -4.39
N GLY A 57 -4.30 -19.37 -5.58
CA GLY A 57 -5.72 -19.70 -5.77
C GLY A 57 -6.66 -18.74 -5.01
N ALA A 58 -7.25 -19.22 -3.89
CA ALA A 58 -8.16 -18.43 -3.05
C ALA A 58 -7.46 -17.39 -2.15
N ALA A 59 -6.13 -17.34 -2.19
CA ALA A 59 -5.30 -16.39 -1.45
C ALA A 59 -5.61 -16.32 0.07
N ALA A 60 -5.65 -15.11 0.65
CA ALA A 60 -5.72 -14.91 2.09
C ALA A 60 -7.01 -15.45 2.73
N VAL A 61 -8.16 -15.20 2.12
CA VAL A 61 -9.46 -15.69 2.64
C VAL A 61 -9.52 -17.22 2.64
N GLY A 62 -9.04 -17.86 1.57
CA GLY A 62 -8.97 -19.33 1.50
C GLY A 62 -7.99 -19.91 2.52
N ALA A 63 -6.87 -19.24 2.79
CA ALA A 63 -5.93 -19.62 3.84
C ALA A 63 -6.59 -19.58 5.23
N ALA A 64 -7.41 -18.55 5.50
CA ALA A 64 -8.14 -18.43 6.76
C ALA A 64 -9.20 -19.52 6.93
N GLN A 65 -9.94 -19.84 5.86
CA GLN A 65 -10.89 -20.96 5.86
C GLN A 65 -10.18 -22.30 6.17
N PHE A 66 -9.08 -22.57 5.48
CA PHE A 66 -8.27 -23.77 5.71
C PHE A 66 -7.71 -23.84 7.14
N ALA A 67 -7.21 -22.72 7.69
CA ALA A 67 -6.71 -22.65 9.07
C ALA A 67 -7.84 -22.94 10.07
N GLY A 68 -9.03 -22.35 9.86
CA GLY A 68 -10.21 -22.56 10.70
C GLY A 68 -10.67 -24.03 10.70
N GLU A 69 -10.75 -24.69 9.53
CA GLU A 69 -11.09 -26.11 9.41
C GLU A 69 -10.11 -27.05 10.14
N ARG A 70 -8.84 -26.62 10.27
CA ARG A 70 -7.78 -27.39 10.96
C ARG A 70 -7.57 -26.98 12.41
N GLY A 71 -8.25 -25.94 12.89
CA GLY A 71 -8.05 -25.38 14.23
C GLY A 71 -6.67 -24.75 14.41
N TRP A 72 -6.02 -24.27 13.32
CA TRP A 72 -4.69 -23.68 13.37
C TRP A 72 -4.73 -22.21 13.78
N GLY A 73 -3.75 -21.82 14.59
CA GLY A 73 -3.49 -20.45 14.96
C GLY A 73 -4.09 -20.02 16.30
N LEU A 74 -3.62 -18.88 16.77
CA LEU A 74 -3.87 -18.37 18.12
C LEU A 74 -5.36 -18.14 18.42
N PHE A 75 -6.09 -17.55 17.49
CA PHE A 75 -7.50 -17.21 17.68
C PHE A 75 -8.38 -18.46 17.74
N ASN A 76 -8.09 -19.48 16.94
CA ASN A 76 -8.77 -20.76 17.02
C ASN A 76 -8.53 -21.48 18.36
N TYR A 77 -7.35 -21.30 18.96
CA TYR A 77 -7.04 -21.83 20.27
C TYR A 77 -7.73 -21.05 21.40
N LEU A 78 -7.74 -19.71 21.35
CA LEU A 78 -8.26 -18.85 22.40
C LEU A 78 -9.79 -18.74 22.41
N GLN A 79 -10.44 -19.01 21.27
CA GLN A 79 -11.91 -18.95 21.11
C GLN A 79 -12.52 -17.63 21.62
N TRP A 80 -11.95 -16.52 21.22
CA TRP A 80 -12.43 -15.20 21.60
C TRP A 80 -13.80 -14.84 20.95
N PRO A 81 -14.57 -13.90 21.55
CA PRO A 81 -15.76 -13.37 20.90
C PRO A 81 -15.43 -12.81 19.51
N GLU A 82 -16.24 -13.13 18.52
CA GLU A 82 -16.02 -12.81 17.09
C GLU A 82 -15.67 -11.33 16.87
N GLY A 83 -16.42 -10.40 17.49
CA GLY A 83 -16.16 -8.96 17.33
C GLY A 83 -14.79 -8.54 17.86
N LEU A 84 -14.31 -9.13 18.96
CA LEU A 84 -12.97 -8.88 19.51
C LEU A 84 -11.91 -9.47 18.62
N GLU A 85 -12.11 -10.68 18.11
CA GLU A 85 -11.20 -11.34 17.16
C GLU A 85 -11.03 -10.51 15.88
N ILE A 86 -12.15 -10.07 15.26
CA ILE A 86 -12.11 -9.23 14.06
C ILE A 86 -11.31 -7.95 14.33
N PHE A 87 -11.61 -7.24 15.42
CA PHE A 87 -10.92 -6.00 15.77
C PHE A 87 -9.43 -6.22 15.95
N LEU A 88 -9.02 -7.21 16.74
CA LEU A 88 -7.62 -7.50 17.01
C LEU A 88 -6.89 -8.00 15.76
N CYS A 89 -7.55 -8.81 14.92
CA CYS A 89 -7.03 -9.26 13.65
C CYS A 89 -6.71 -8.07 12.73
N VAL A 90 -7.66 -7.15 12.55
CA VAL A 90 -7.48 -5.97 11.69
C VAL A 90 -6.34 -5.09 12.17
N VAL A 91 -6.29 -4.80 13.48
CA VAL A 91 -5.24 -3.96 14.08
C VAL A 91 -3.87 -4.62 13.98
N PHE A 92 -3.78 -5.92 14.29
CA PHE A 92 -2.51 -6.65 14.24
C PHE A 92 -2.01 -6.81 12.80
N LEU A 93 -2.87 -7.17 11.86
CA LEU A 93 -2.46 -7.29 10.45
C LEU A 93 -2.04 -5.94 9.88
N ASP A 94 -2.69 -4.83 10.28
CA ASP A 94 -2.26 -3.49 9.88
C ASP A 94 -0.86 -3.15 10.42
N LEU A 95 -0.58 -3.46 11.69
CA LEU A 95 0.77 -3.33 12.24
C LEU A 95 1.79 -4.16 11.45
N MET A 96 1.43 -5.39 11.08
CA MET A 96 2.35 -6.26 10.34
C MET A 96 2.60 -5.78 8.91
N ILE A 97 1.61 -5.18 8.25
CA ILE A 97 1.79 -4.52 6.94
C ILE A 97 2.67 -3.26 7.10
N TYR A 98 2.47 -2.47 8.16
CA TYR A 98 3.38 -1.36 8.47
C TYR A 98 4.84 -1.85 8.62
N ILE A 99 5.07 -2.90 9.42
CA ILE A 99 6.41 -3.49 9.62
C ILE A 99 6.97 -4.00 8.28
N GLN A 100 6.15 -4.69 7.48
CA GLN A 100 6.56 -5.13 6.13
C GLN A 100 6.99 -3.94 5.29
N HIS A 101 6.25 -2.83 5.32
CA HIS A 101 6.54 -1.63 4.55
C HIS A 101 7.88 -0.99 4.99
N VAL A 102 8.13 -0.91 6.29
CA VAL A 102 9.46 -0.49 6.80
C VAL A 102 10.56 -1.41 6.29
N VAL A 103 10.37 -2.73 6.36
CA VAL A 103 11.35 -3.74 5.92
C VAL A 103 11.67 -3.61 4.42
N VAL A 104 10.67 -3.39 3.57
CA VAL A 104 10.91 -3.26 2.12
C VAL A 104 11.67 -1.98 1.77
N HIS A 105 11.56 -0.93 2.58
CA HIS A 105 12.37 0.27 2.44
C HIS A 105 13.78 0.12 2.99
N MET A 106 13.95 -0.64 4.09
CA MET A 106 15.23 -0.78 4.77
C MET A 106 16.17 -1.78 4.08
N ILE A 107 15.65 -2.83 3.48
CA ILE A 107 16.44 -3.91 2.91
C ILE A 107 16.57 -3.71 1.40
N PRO A 108 17.80 -3.46 0.86
CA PRO A 108 18.02 -3.16 -0.55
C PRO A 108 17.46 -4.21 -1.52
N PHE A 109 17.48 -5.49 -1.12
CA PHE A 109 16.90 -6.58 -1.90
C PHE A 109 15.40 -6.39 -2.11
N PHE A 110 14.64 -6.00 -1.08
CA PHE A 110 13.21 -5.77 -1.20
C PHE A 110 12.89 -4.41 -1.83
N TRP A 111 13.68 -3.36 -1.49
CA TRP A 111 13.54 -2.04 -2.08
C TRP A 111 13.56 -2.07 -3.60
N ARG A 112 14.40 -2.90 -4.23
CA ARG A 112 14.46 -2.98 -5.70
C ARG A 112 13.13 -3.40 -6.36
N PHE A 113 12.25 -4.08 -5.65
CA PHE A 113 10.90 -4.39 -6.15
C PHE A 113 9.92 -3.26 -5.79
N HIS A 114 10.04 -2.70 -4.59
CA HIS A 114 9.19 -1.63 -4.09
C HIS A 114 9.43 -0.29 -4.78
N ILE A 115 10.62 -0.06 -5.34
CA ILE A 115 10.93 1.12 -6.15
C ILE A 115 9.98 1.28 -7.35
N VAL A 116 9.39 0.19 -7.86
CA VAL A 116 8.37 0.22 -8.92
C VAL A 116 7.15 1.02 -8.46
N HIS A 117 6.73 0.82 -7.20
CA HIS A 117 5.66 1.56 -6.57
C HIS A 117 6.03 3.05 -6.43
N HIS A 118 7.21 3.35 -5.93
CA HIS A 118 7.71 4.72 -5.75
C HIS A 118 8.11 5.42 -7.05
N SER A 119 8.29 4.71 -8.16
CA SER A 119 8.75 5.31 -9.43
C SER A 119 7.65 6.03 -10.22
N ASP A 120 6.42 6.12 -9.71
CA ASP A 120 5.39 6.92 -10.38
C ASP A 120 5.79 8.41 -10.36
N LEU A 121 5.57 9.10 -11.48
CA LEU A 121 5.94 10.52 -11.62
C LEU A 121 4.93 11.48 -10.99
N ASP A 122 3.76 10.97 -10.70
CA ASP A 122 2.67 11.64 -9.98
C ASP A 122 2.03 10.64 -9.01
N LEU A 123 1.19 11.16 -8.10
CA LEU A 123 0.42 10.34 -7.19
C LEU A 123 -1.07 10.52 -7.47
N ASP A 124 -1.78 9.43 -7.80
CA ASP A 124 -3.23 9.37 -7.94
C ASP A 124 -3.77 8.00 -7.53
N VAL A 125 -5.08 7.84 -7.51
CA VAL A 125 -5.74 6.59 -7.09
C VAL A 125 -5.16 5.35 -7.76
N SER A 126 -4.69 5.44 -9.02
CA SER A 126 -4.10 4.31 -9.72
C SER A 126 -2.69 3.95 -9.25
N SER A 127 -1.97 4.90 -8.62
CA SER A 127 -0.64 4.64 -8.02
C SER A 127 -0.72 3.62 -6.87
N GLY A 128 -1.86 3.56 -6.16
CA GLY A 128 -2.14 2.53 -5.16
C GLY A 128 -2.23 1.09 -5.70
N LEU A 129 -2.21 0.92 -7.03
CA LEU A 129 -2.24 -0.38 -7.71
C LEU A 129 -0.88 -0.74 -8.35
N ARG A 130 0.11 0.14 -8.23
CA ARG A 130 1.38 0.04 -8.93
C ARG A 130 2.40 -0.74 -8.12
N PHE A 131 2.37 -2.06 -8.20
CA PHE A 131 3.32 -2.95 -7.54
C PHE A 131 4.01 -3.86 -8.54
N HIS A 132 5.18 -4.38 -8.16
CA HIS A 132 5.85 -5.41 -8.94
C HIS A 132 5.30 -6.80 -8.58
N PRO A 133 5.04 -7.71 -9.56
CA PRO A 133 4.46 -9.02 -9.28
C PRO A 133 5.23 -9.85 -8.24
N ILE A 134 6.56 -9.77 -8.21
CA ILE A 134 7.39 -10.47 -7.20
C ILE A 134 7.14 -9.90 -5.80
N GLU A 135 6.97 -8.59 -5.66
CA GLU A 135 6.63 -7.98 -4.37
C GLU A 135 5.26 -8.45 -3.87
N ILE A 136 4.27 -8.46 -4.76
CA ILE A 136 2.91 -8.94 -4.42
C ILE A 136 2.92 -10.41 -4.02
N LEU A 137 3.70 -11.26 -4.68
CA LEU A 137 3.88 -12.66 -4.27
C LEU A 137 4.50 -12.75 -2.87
N GLY A 138 5.56 -12.01 -2.60
CA GLY A 138 6.20 -11.96 -1.28
C GLY A 138 5.27 -11.45 -0.19
N SER A 139 4.53 -10.38 -0.46
CA SER A 139 3.53 -9.81 0.45
C SER A 139 2.39 -10.79 0.73
N MET A 140 1.90 -11.49 -0.28
CA MET A 140 0.85 -12.51 -0.11
C MET A 140 1.35 -13.70 0.71
N LEU A 141 2.58 -14.18 0.45
CA LEU A 141 3.19 -15.25 1.23
C LEU A 141 3.35 -14.87 2.70
N PHE A 142 3.83 -13.66 2.98
CA PHE A 142 3.93 -13.12 4.34
C PHE A 142 2.56 -13.07 5.02
N LYS A 143 1.55 -12.53 4.36
CA LYS A 143 0.18 -12.47 4.87
C LYS A 143 -0.41 -13.85 5.15
N ILE A 144 -0.23 -14.83 4.27
CA ILE A 144 -0.67 -16.22 4.49
C ILE A 144 0.02 -16.82 5.71
N GLY A 145 1.33 -16.57 5.89
CA GLY A 145 2.06 -17.01 7.09
C GLY A 145 1.46 -16.44 8.38
N LEU A 146 1.12 -15.15 8.39
CA LEU A 146 0.44 -14.50 9.53
C LEU A 146 -0.95 -15.11 9.78
N ILE A 147 -1.71 -15.38 8.73
CA ILE A 147 -3.04 -15.99 8.84
C ILE A 147 -2.93 -17.38 9.46
N PHE A 148 -1.97 -18.21 9.08
CA PHE A 148 -1.77 -19.52 9.70
C PHE A 148 -1.30 -19.43 11.16
N ALA A 149 -0.48 -18.43 11.49
CA ALA A 149 -0.03 -18.21 12.87
C ALA A 149 -1.15 -17.69 13.78
N LEU A 150 -1.98 -16.79 13.27
CA LEU A 150 -3.09 -16.20 14.04
C LEU A 150 -4.35 -17.05 14.02
N GLY A 151 -4.68 -17.70 12.92
CA GLY A 151 -5.94 -18.44 12.72
C GLY A 151 -7.19 -17.56 12.77
N PRO A 152 -7.21 -16.40 12.09
CA PRO A 152 -8.39 -15.52 12.10
C PRO A 152 -9.52 -16.14 11.29
N SER A 153 -10.75 -15.72 11.59
CA SER A 153 -11.91 -16.07 10.78
C SER A 153 -11.79 -15.48 9.35
N ALA A 154 -12.41 -16.17 8.39
CA ALA A 154 -12.42 -15.70 7.00
C ALA A 154 -13.05 -14.30 6.85
N ILE A 155 -14.03 -13.97 7.72
CA ILE A 155 -14.65 -12.63 7.74
C ILE A 155 -13.69 -11.56 8.24
N ALA A 156 -12.86 -11.86 9.25
CA ALA A 156 -11.86 -10.93 9.74
C ALA A 156 -10.83 -10.59 8.65
N VAL A 157 -10.36 -11.60 7.91
CA VAL A 157 -9.45 -11.40 6.77
C VAL A 157 -10.12 -10.63 5.63
N LEU A 158 -11.39 -10.93 5.33
CA LEU A 158 -12.17 -10.21 4.31
C LEU A 158 -12.30 -8.72 4.65
N ILE A 159 -12.65 -8.40 5.90
CA ILE A 159 -12.75 -7.02 6.38
C ILE A 159 -11.39 -6.32 6.31
N PHE A 160 -10.33 -6.99 6.79
CA PHE A 160 -8.98 -6.43 6.71
C PHE A 160 -8.57 -6.10 5.27
N GLU A 161 -8.75 -7.04 4.33
CA GLU A 161 -8.39 -6.80 2.92
C GLU A 161 -9.24 -5.72 2.25
N ALA A 162 -10.52 -5.59 2.62
CA ALA A 162 -11.38 -4.52 2.13
C ALA A 162 -10.88 -3.14 2.63
N ILE A 163 -10.53 -3.04 3.92
CA ILE A 163 -9.96 -1.82 4.52
C ILE A 163 -8.60 -1.52 3.88
N LEU A 164 -7.70 -2.48 3.79
CA LEU A 164 -6.36 -2.30 3.23
C LEU A 164 -6.41 -1.76 1.80
N ASN A 165 -7.21 -2.38 0.94
CA ASN A 165 -7.35 -1.94 -0.45
C ASN A 165 -8.04 -0.58 -0.57
N GLY A 166 -9.09 -0.34 0.21
CA GLY A 166 -9.80 0.93 0.23
C GLY A 166 -8.91 2.08 0.70
N MET A 167 -8.14 1.85 1.76
CA MET A 167 -7.21 2.84 2.30
C MET A 167 -6.01 3.09 1.38
N ALA A 168 -5.50 2.07 0.69
CA ALA A 168 -4.47 2.26 -0.34
C ALA A 168 -4.97 3.16 -1.46
N LEU A 169 -6.21 2.97 -1.96
CA LEU A 169 -6.80 3.84 -2.97
C LEU A 169 -7.02 5.28 -2.46
N PHE A 170 -7.46 5.43 -1.20
CA PHE A 170 -7.66 6.73 -0.57
C PHE A 170 -6.34 7.46 -0.35
N SER A 171 -5.35 6.83 0.28
CA SER A 171 -4.06 7.47 0.63
C SER A 171 -3.24 7.89 -0.59
N HIS A 172 -3.35 7.16 -1.71
CA HIS A 172 -2.69 7.53 -2.96
C HIS A 172 -3.45 8.55 -3.79
N SER A 173 -4.73 8.80 -3.47
CA SER A 173 -5.56 9.70 -4.29
C SER A 173 -5.01 11.13 -4.32
N ASN A 174 -5.16 11.77 -5.47
CA ASN A 174 -4.75 13.17 -5.67
C ASN A 174 -5.86 14.16 -5.28
N ILE A 175 -6.42 14.01 -4.09
CA ILE A 175 -7.49 14.87 -3.59
C ILE A 175 -6.99 15.88 -2.56
N THR A 176 -7.68 17.02 -2.47
CA THR A 176 -7.48 18.04 -1.44
C THR A 176 -8.47 17.81 -0.32
N LEU A 177 -7.99 17.53 0.89
CA LEU A 177 -8.80 17.59 2.10
C LEU A 177 -8.70 19.01 2.72
N PRO A 178 -9.77 19.52 3.36
CA PRO A 178 -9.64 20.69 4.21
C PRO A 178 -8.55 20.46 5.27
N GLU A 179 -7.68 21.42 5.50
CA GLU A 179 -6.50 21.27 6.36
C GLU A 179 -6.85 20.84 7.80
N SER A 180 -7.95 21.35 8.34
CA SER A 180 -8.43 20.96 9.67
C SER A 180 -8.87 19.49 9.71
N LEU A 181 -9.51 19.02 8.65
CA LEU A 181 -9.94 17.63 8.51
C LEU A 181 -8.73 16.71 8.32
N ASP A 182 -7.81 17.05 7.44
CA ASP A 182 -6.57 16.29 7.23
C ASP A 182 -5.78 16.16 8.53
N ARG A 183 -5.57 17.24 9.28
CA ARG A 183 -4.92 17.22 10.60
C ARG A 183 -5.63 16.31 11.60
N LEU A 184 -6.96 16.34 11.64
CA LEU A 184 -7.74 15.49 12.53
C LEU A 184 -7.60 14.02 12.16
N LEU A 185 -7.77 13.68 10.88
CA LEU A 185 -7.70 12.31 10.38
C LEU A 185 -6.33 11.68 10.59
N ARG A 186 -5.24 12.45 10.41
CA ARG A 186 -3.85 11.99 10.59
C ARG A 186 -3.51 11.53 12.01
N TYR A 187 -4.36 11.78 13.01
CA TYR A 187 -4.15 11.18 14.34
C TYR A 187 -4.43 9.68 14.34
N VAL A 188 -5.28 9.22 13.43
CA VAL A 188 -5.75 7.82 13.42
C VAL A 188 -5.44 7.11 12.12
N ILE A 189 -5.69 7.74 10.98
CA ILE A 189 -5.56 7.11 9.65
C ILE A 189 -4.55 7.85 8.77
N VAL A 190 -4.02 7.13 7.78
CA VAL A 190 -3.15 7.69 6.77
C VAL A 190 -3.97 8.50 5.77
N THR A 191 -3.61 9.77 5.56
CA THR A 191 -4.29 10.67 4.62
C THR A 191 -3.48 10.82 3.33
N PRO A 192 -4.10 11.31 2.24
CA PRO A 192 -3.40 11.57 0.98
C PRO A 192 -2.18 12.49 1.13
N ASP A 193 -2.33 13.60 1.89
CA ASP A 193 -1.23 14.53 2.10
C ASP A 193 -0.10 13.93 2.97
N MET A 194 -0.43 13.06 3.95
CA MET A 194 0.56 12.31 4.74
C MET A 194 1.33 11.32 3.86
N HIS A 195 0.62 10.54 3.04
CA HIS A 195 1.23 9.52 2.20
C HIS A 195 2.02 10.13 1.02
N ARG A 196 1.61 11.32 0.55
CA ARG A 196 2.36 12.04 -0.49
C ARG A 196 3.76 12.43 -0.03
N ILE A 197 3.98 12.71 1.26
CA ILE A 197 5.31 12.94 1.82
C ILE A 197 6.17 11.68 1.63
N HIS A 198 5.63 10.52 1.92
CA HIS A 198 6.30 9.23 1.73
C HIS A 198 6.69 8.95 0.26
N HIS A 199 5.92 9.43 -0.71
CA HIS A 199 6.23 9.31 -2.13
C HIS A 199 7.11 10.42 -2.71
N SER A 200 7.66 11.30 -1.87
CA SER A 200 8.59 12.35 -2.27
C SER A 200 9.93 11.78 -2.77
N VAL A 201 10.61 12.50 -3.67
CA VAL A 201 11.99 12.17 -4.07
C VAL A 201 13.02 12.41 -2.97
N GLU A 202 12.65 13.11 -1.90
CA GLU A 202 13.54 13.46 -0.79
C GLU A 202 13.72 12.22 0.11
N LYS A 203 14.94 11.69 0.21
CA LYS A 203 15.24 10.44 0.93
C LYS A 203 14.67 10.37 2.34
N ARG A 204 14.77 11.48 3.11
CA ARG A 204 14.22 11.55 4.47
C ARG A 204 12.70 11.39 4.49
N GLU A 205 12.01 11.96 3.51
CA GLU A 205 10.56 11.90 3.36
C GLU A 205 10.11 10.53 2.88
N THR A 206 10.79 9.96 1.86
CA THR A 206 10.54 8.60 1.38
C THR A 206 10.68 7.55 2.49
N ASN A 207 11.64 7.77 3.41
CA ASN A 207 11.87 6.87 4.55
C ASN A 207 11.10 7.31 5.81
N SER A 208 9.84 7.70 5.65
CA SER A 208 8.93 8.12 6.71
C SER A 208 7.49 7.76 6.35
N ASN A 209 6.54 7.93 7.27
CA ASN A 209 5.10 7.80 7.02
C ASN A 209 4.74 6.47 6.33
N TYR A 210 5.25 5.36 6.87
CA TYR A 210 5.06 4.01 6.33
C TYR A 210 3.67 3.41 6.56
N GLY A 211 2.82 4.06 7.37
CA GLY A 211 1.47 3.60 7.65
C GLY A 211 0.66 3.30 6.38
N PHE A 212 -0.13 2.22 6.41
CA PHE A 212 -1.06 1.86 5.35
C PHE A 212 -2.48 2.32 5.66
N ASN A 213 -3.05 1.82 6.77
CA ASN A 213 -4.38 2.23 7.22
C ASN A 213 -4.26 3.18 8.41
N LEU A 214 -3.57 2.75 9.48
CA LEU A 214 -3.44 3.51 10.71
C LEU A 214 -2.10 4.28 10.73
N SER A 215 -2.19 5.58 10.96
CA SER A 215 -1.03 6.49 11.12
C SER A 215 -0.41 6.41 12.53
N ILE A 216 -1.07 5.71 13.45
CA ILE A 216 -0.62 5.57 14.83
C ILE A 216 0.72 4.86 14.95
N TRP A 217 1.02 3.96 14.01
CA TRP A 217 2.28 3.20 13.99
C TRP A 217 3.48 4.10 13.72
N ASP A 218 3.34 5.03 12.77
CA ASP A 218 4.38 6.01 12.49
C ASP A 218 4.71 6.88 13.70
N ARG A 219 3.68 7.27 14.45
CA ARG A 219 3.86 8.04 15.69
C ARG A 219 4.49 7.22 16.80
N ALA A 220 4.01 5.99 16.98
CA ALA A 220 4.48 5.09 18.03
C ALA A 220 5.93 4.64 17.82
N LEU A 221 6.35 4.48 16.56
CA LEU A 221 7.66 3.95 16.18
C LEU A 221 8.62 5.03 15.65
N GLY A 222 8.21 6.31 15.68
CA GLY A 222 9.10 7.46 15.42
C GLY A 222 9.40 7.69 13.92
N THR A 223 8.55 7.22 13.02
CA THR A 223 8.68 7.40 11.57
C THR A 223 7.77 8.49 11.00
N TYR A 224 7.00 9.18 11.85
CA TYR A 224 6.06 10.19 11.43
C TYR A 224 6.75 11.51 11.09
N ILE A 225 6.52 12.02 9.88
CA ILE A 225 6.85 13.38 9.45
C ILE A 225 5.54 14.13 9.19
N HIS A 226 5.37 15.24 9.89
CA HIS A 226 4.15 16.06 9.78
C HIS A 226 4.13 16.90 8.51
N ASP A 227 5.22 17.63 8.25
CA ASP A 227 5.34 18.57 7.15
C ASP A 227 6.48 18.15 6.21
N ALA A 228 6.21 18.20 4.91
CA ALA A 228 7.24 18.02 3.90
C ALA A 228 8.18 19.23 3.83
N LEU A 229 9.38 19.04 3.28
CA LEU A 229 10.34 20.12 3.00
C LEU A 229 9.77 21.16 2.04
N LYS A 230 8.88 20.76 1.15
CA LYS A 230 8.18 21.62 0.20
C LYS A 230 6.67 21.64 0.49
N PRO A 231 5.97 22.72 0.22
CA PRO A 231 4.49 22.74 0.31
C PRO A 231 3.88 21.64 -0.56
N GLN A 232 2.77 21.04 -0.11
CA GLN A 232 2.12 19.89 -0.75
C GLN A 232 2.00 19.98 -2.29
N PRO A 233 1.58 21.10 -2.90
CA PRO A 233 1.50 21.20 -4.36
C PRO A 233 2.86 21.26 -5.08
N ARG A 234 3.97 21.34 -4.33
CA ARG A 234 5.34 21.44 -4.87
C ARG A 234 6.22 20.25 -4.52
N ILE A 235 5.70 19.26 -3.83
CA ILE A 235 6.41 18.00 -3.59
C ILE A 235 6.71 17.37 -4.93
N ILE A 236 7.95 16.96 -5.15
CA ILE A 236 8.32 16.20 -6.35
C ILE A 236 8.11 14.72 -6.03
N ILE A 237 7.16 14.09 -6.73
CA ILE A 237 6.80 12.69 -6.54
C ILE A 237 7.73 11.78 -7.33
N GLY A 238 7.99 10.60 -6.81
CA GLY A 238 8.75 9.54 -7.49
C GLY A 238 10.15 9.35 -6.92
N VAL A 239 11.03 8.83 -7.74
CA VAL A 239 12.45 8.62 -7.42
C VAL A 239 13.33 9.43 -8.37
N SER A 240 14.47 9.91 -7.89
CA SER A 240 15.35 10.81 -8.66
C SER A 240 15.95 10.18 -9.91
N GLN A 241 16.08 8.84 -9.93
CA GLN A 241 16.73 8.09 -10.99
C GLN A 241 15.85 7.85 -12.22
N PHE A 242 14.53 7.88 -12.07
CA PHE A 242 13.56 7.55 -13.13
C PHE A 242 12.58 8.71 -13.34
N ARG A 243 13.04 9.75 -14.09
CA ARG A 243 12.27 10.98 -14.27
C ARG A 243 11.62 11.11 -15.65
N ALA A 244 12.05 10.31 -16.63
CA ALA A 244 11.46 10.32 -17.96
C ALA A 244 10.27 9.35 -18.05
N SER A 245 9.21 9.77 -18.73
CA SER A 245 8.01 8.94 -18.91
C SER A 245 8.31 7.57 -19.55
N GLU A 246 9.31 7.51 -20.45
CA GLU A 246 9.73 6.27 -21.10
C GLU A 246 10.34 5.27 -20.12
N GLU A 247 11.03 5.76 -19.08
CA GLU A 247 11.67 4.92 -18.05
C GLU A 247 10.66 4.19 -17.19
N VAL A 248 9.45 4.75 -17.04
CA VAL A 248 8.35 4.20 -16.27
C VAL A 248 7.27 3.54 -17.15
N SER A 249 7.64 3.05 -18.34
CA SER A 249 6.76 2.22 -19.16
C SER A 249 6.54 0.83 -18.55
N LEU A 250 5.45 0.14 -18.86
CA LEU A 250 5.14 -1.18 -18.30
C LEU A 250 6.31 -2.17 -18.40
N LYS A 251 6.95 -2.26 -19.59
CA LYS A 251 8.13 -3.11 -19.80
C LYS A 251 9.27 -2.72 -18.87
N ASN A 252 9.54 -1.43 -18.74
CA ASN A 252 10.64 -0.93 -17.91
C ASN A 252 10.37 -1.14 -16.42
N LEU A 253 9.11 -1.03 -15.97
CA LEU A 253 8.72 -1.33 -14.60
C LEU A 253 8.93 -2.81 -14.24
N LEU A 254 8.55 -3.72 -15.12
CA LEU A 254 8.78 -5.16 -14.91
C LEU A 254 10.27 -5.52 -14.92
N MET A 255 11.11 -4.74 -15.60
CA MET A 255 12.56 -4.94 -15.65
C MET A 255 13.34 -4.14 -14.61
N MET A 256 12.70 -3.16 -13.97
CA MET A 256 13.33 -2.22 -13.04
C MET A 256 14.06 -2.90 -11.88
N PRO A 257 13.52 -3.93 -11.19
CA PRO A 257 14.20 -4.62 -10.10
C PRO A 257 15.51 -5.31 -10.49
N PHE A 258 15.69 -5.60 -11.78
CA PHE A 258 16.84 -6.36 -12.30
C PHE A 258 17.93 -5.45 -12.89
N ARG A 259 17.70 -4.13 -12.87
CA ARG A 259 18.70 -3.12 -13.24
C ARG A 259 19.52 -2.74 -12.00
N GLU A 260 20.65 -2.08 -12.22
CA GLU A 260 21.36 -1.44 -11.12
C GLU A 260 20.48 -0.34 -10.50
N VAL A 261 20.07 -0.57 -9.26
CA VAL A 261 19.37 0.42 -8.45
C VAL A 261 20.43 1.11 -7.62
N PRO A 262 20.63 2.43 -7.76
CA PRO A 262 21.59 3.15 -6.93
C PRO A 262 21.30 2.97 -5.45
N GLU A 263 22.34 2.74 -4.65
CA GLU A 263 22.26 2.48 -3.20
C GLU A 263 21.68 3.64 -2.37
N ASN A 264 21.47 4.80 -2.99
CA ASN A 264 21.12 6.06 -2.32
C ASN A 264 19.74 6.16 -1.70
N HIS A 265 18.88 5.13 -1.76
CA HIS A 265 17.56 5.13 -1.12
C HIS A 265 17.41 4.12 0.02
N SER A 266 18.36 3.20 0.20
CA SER A 266 18.37 2.35 1.39
C SER A 266 18.73 3.16 2.63
N PHE A 267 18.05 2.87 3.74
CA PHE A 267 18.27 3.50 5.03
C PHE A 267 19.74 3.39 5.43
N SER A 268 20.43 4.52 5.58
CA SER A 268 21.73 4.60 6.23
C SER A 268 21.52 5.02 7.69
N PRO A 269 21.94 4.22 8.68
CA PRO A 269 21.82 4.58 10.09
C PRO A 269 22.56 5.86 10.49
N GLU A 270 23.45 6.35 9.63
CA GLU A 270 24.32 7.52 9.90
C GLU A 270 23.64 8.89 9.62
N GLU A 271 22.39 8.90 9.12
CA GLU A 271 21.67 10.13 8.77
C GLU A 271 20.50 10.45 9.71
N LYS A 272 20.65 10.19 11.01
CA LYS A 272 19.71 10.66 12.05
C LYS A 272 20.04 12.04 12.54
#